data_c6aed9f771a7a84de5fad0896b962bbd
#
_entry.id   c6aed9f771a7a84de5fad0896b962bbd
#
_cell.length_a   1.000
_cell.length_b   1.000
_cell.length_c   1.000
_cell.angle_alpha   90.00
_cell.angle_beta   90.00
_cell.angle_gamma   90.00
#
_symmetry.space_group_name_H-M   'P 1'
#
loop_
_entity.id
_entity.type
_entity.pdbx_description
1 polymer ?
#
loop_
_entity_poly.entity_id
_entity_poly.type
_entity_poly.pdbx_seq_one_letter_code
_entity_poly.pdbx_strand_id
1 'polypeptide(L)'
;MANIKQLKHLEHLEDEMLNYGTDGCAAAVAFLKELRKMLGHQDSQGFMQTKWDGAPSVICGVHPYTKRFFVGTKSVFNKTEPKLCFLPGDVDTYYTGDLAEKLKFSLEYFSKLGIEGVVQGDLLYTSDLKTETVNGERLYTFRPNTITYGIPVDHPLGIAARQSKIGVVFHTHYTGDDLADMQARAGADVTGSRDALVIKNDTPMHRVGFSAAELRQFDNHVQKIERMCSLAGDFLDDLVSNMGSTGDKKFHISTYIKQFFNSEVRAGTQITNVDETVNALVNFYDEKMQKELAKAKIKTVANRTKKCALVYNSENYLLDNVYKFKTCLLYTSPSPRDLSTSRMPSSA
;
A
#
# COMPACT_ATOMS: atom_id res chain seq x y z
N MET A 1 -2.39 -8.84 -26.04
CA MET A 1 -2.92 -7.93 -25.00
C MET A 1 -2.71 -8.63 -23.66
N ALA A 2 -1.80 -8.12 -22.84
CA ALA A 2 -1.58 -8.66 -21.51
C ALA A 2 -2.88 -8.58 -20.71
N ASN A 3 -3.25 -9.66 -20.02
CA ASN A 3 -4.36 -9.67 -19.08
C ASN A 3 -4.05 -8.67 -17.96
N ILE A 4 -4.59 -7.46 -18.07
CA ILE A 4 -4.51 -6.47 -17.00
C ILE A 4 -5.24 -7.10 -15.82
N LYS A 5 -4.48 -7.56 -14.84
CA LYS A 5 -5.03 -8.03 -13.56
C LYS A 5 -5.89 -6.93 -12.97
N GLN A 6 -7.13 -7.24 -12.62
CA GLN A 6 -8.02 -6.31 -11.93
C GLN A 6 -7.32 -5.74 -10.69
N LEU A 7 -7.03 -4.44 -10.71
CA LEU A 7 -6.44 -3.73 -9.59
C LEU A 7 -7.50 -3.57 -8.50
N LYS A 8 -7.40 -4.37 -7.44
CA LYS A 8 -8.26 -4.28 -6.26
C LYS A 8 -7.71 -3.36 -5.17
N HIS A 9 -6.51 -2.85 -5.35
CA HIS A 9 -5.85 -1.84 -4.52
C HIS A 9 -4.72 -1.19 -5.33
N LEU A 10 -4.32 -0.02 -4.91
CA LEU A 10 -3.18 0.66 -5.49
C LEU A 10 -1.90 -0.04 -5.04
N GLU A 11 -1.03 -0.38 -5.99
CA GLU A 11 0.26 -1.02 -5.74
C GLU A 11 1.33 0.03 -5.44
N HIS A 12 2.42 -0.38 -4.82
CA HIS A 12 3.61 0.45 -4.68
C HIS A 12 4.37 0.49 -6.01
N LEU A 13 4.96 1.63 -6.33
CA LEU A 13 5.67 1.81 -7.60
C LEU A 13 6.86 0.85 -7.75
N GLU A 14 7.58 0.60 -6.66
CA GLU A 14 8.69 -0.35 -6.61
C GLU A 14 8.27 -1.81 -6.79
N ASP A 15 7.01 -2.11 -6.57
CA ASP A 15 6.46 -3.45 -6.75
C ASP A 15 6.17 -3.78 -8.23
N GLU A 16 5.99 -2.76 -9.07
CA GLU A 16 5.62 -2.95 -10.48
C GLU A 16 6.64 -3.82 -11.22
N MET A 17 7.93 -3.58 -11.03
CA MET A 17 8.97 -4.38 -11.69
C MET A 17 9.00 -5.84 -11.23
N LEU A 18 8.65 -6.13 -9.98
CA LEU A 18 8.54 -7.48 -9.45
C LEU A 18 7.23 -8.17 -9.84
N ASN A 19 6.20 -7.40 -10.18
CA ASN A 19 4.91 -7.92 -10.62
C ASN A 19 4.84 -8.18 -12.12
N TYR A 20 5.52 -7.36 -12.92
CA TYR A 20 5.33 -7.30 -14.38
C TYR A 20 6.65 -7.29 -15.17
N GLY A 21 7.81 -7.50 -14.52
CA GLY A 21 9.11 -7.59 -15.20
C GLY A 21 9.49 -6.28 -15.91
N THR A 22 9.93 -6.40 -17.17
CA THR A 22 10.32 -5.26 -18.01
C THR A 22 9.15 -4.32 -18.30
N ASP A 23 7.94 -4.82 -18.47
CA ASP A 23 6.74 -3.99 -18.61
C ASP A 23 6.48 -3.15 -17.34
N GLY A 24 6.67 -3.76 -16.16
CA GLY A 24 6.57 -3.05 -14.89
C GLY A 24 7.64 -1.98 -14.72
N CYS A 25 8.87 -2.24 -15.16
CA CYS A 25 9.94 -1.26 -15.24
C CYS A 25 9.56 -0.06 -16.12
N ALA A 26 9.04 -0.32 -17.30
CA ALA A 26 8.62 0.73 -18.24
C ALA A 26 7.49 1.58 -17.64
N ALA A 27 6.51 0.96 -16.98
CA ALA A 27 5.41 1.64 -16.30
C ALA A 27 5.93 2.52 -15.14
N ALA A 28 6.82 1.99 -14.30
CA ALA A 28 7.41 2.72 -13.18
C ALA A 28 8.22 3.94 -13.66
N VAL A 29 9.03 3.79 -14.71
CA VAL A 29 9.78 4.90 -15.30
C VAL A 29 8.86 5.95 -15.91
N ALA A 30 7.81 5.54 -16.62
CA ALA A 30 6.82 6.47 -17.18
C ALA A 30 6.15 7.30 -16.07
N PHE A 31 5.78 6.65 -14.96
CA PHE A 31 5.24 7.33 -13.79
C PHE A 31 6.21 8.35 -13.19
N LEU A 32 7.48 7.98 -13.02
CA LEU A 32 8.51 8.89 -12.52
C LEU A 32 8.71 10.10 -13.44
N LYS A 33 8.64 9.90 -14.75
CA LYS A 33 8.73 11.02 -15.73
C LYS A 33 7.52 11.97 -15.62
N GLU A 34 6.32 11.43 -15.41
CA GLU A 34 5.14 12.27 -15.14
C GLU A 34 5.27 13.03 -13.81
N LEU A 35 5.72 12.36 -12.75
CA LEU A 35 6.00 13.00 -11.45
C LEU A 35 7.02 14.13 -11.60
N ARG A 36 8.08 13.92 -12.38
CA ARG A 36 9.08 14.93 -12.68
C ARG A 36 8.46 16.17 -13.35
N LYS A 37 7.54 15.98 -14.31
CA LYS A 37 6.82 17.09 -14.95
C LYS A 37 6.00 17.87 -13.92
N MET A 38 5.26 17.18 -13.04
CA MET A 38 4.48 17.80 -11.96
C MET A 38 5.37 18.64 -11.04
N LEU A 39 6.48 18.08 -10.57
CA LEU A 39 7.42 18.75 -9.67
C LEU A 39 8.20 19.90 -10.36
N GLY A 40 8.26 19.88 -11.68
CA GLY A 40 8.84 20.96 -12.51
C GLY A 40 7.80 21.99 -12.98
N HIS A 41 6.56 21.95 -12.47
CA HIS A 41 5.45 22.81 -12.86
C HIS A 41 5.16 22.80 -14.37
N GLN A 42 5.36 21.64 -15.01
CA GLN A 42 5.01 21.39 -16.40
C GLN A 42 3.63 20.69 -16.49
N ASP A 43 3.00 20.76 -17.66
CA ASP A 43 1.74 20.06 -17.89
C ASP A 43 1.93 18.54 -17.70
N SER A 44 1.11 17.97 -16.83
CA SER A 44 1.11 16.56 -16.49
C SER A 44 -0.32 16.03 -16.42
N GLN A 45 -0.50 14.77 -16.78
CA GLN A 45 -1.77 14.05 -16.64
C GLN A 45 -1.91 13.41 -15.24
N GLY A 46 -0.87 13.47 -14.43
CA GLY A 46 -0.85 12.89 -13.09
C GLY A 46 -1.43 13.83 -12.02
N PHE A 47 -1.67 13.25 -10.85
CA PHE A 47 -1.98 14.00 -9.63
C PHE A 47 -1.28 13.34 -8.45
N MET A 48 -1.05 14.11 -7.37
CA MET A 48 -0.45 13.60 -6.13
C MET A 48 -1.42 13.74 -4.97
N GLN A 49 -1.36 12.77 -4.08
CA GLN A 49 -2.10 12.78 -2.83
C GLN A 49 -1.17 12.46 -1.66
N THR A 50 -1.45 13.04 -0.50
CA THR A 50 -0.76 12.67 0.74
C THR A 50 -1.23 11.28 1.16
N LYS A 51 -0.28 10.35 1.35
CA LYS A 51 -0.60 9.04 1.93
C LYS A 51 -0.57 9.14 3.45
N TRP A 52 -1.73 9.07 4.06
CA TRP A 52 -1.87 8.99 5.51
C TRP A 52 -1.61 7.56 6.01
N ASP A 53 -1.06 7.44 7.21
CA ASP A 53 -0.82 6.15 7.87
C ASP A 53 -2.01 5.82 8.79
N GLY A 54 -3.18 5.65 8.22
CA GLY A 54 -4.41 5.30 8.93
C GLY A 54 -4.60 3.80 9.12
N ALA A 55 -5.37 3.39 10.13
CA ALA A 55 -5.78 2.00 10.35
C ALA A 55 -7.03 1.90 11.23
N PRO A 56 -7.91 0.93 10.97
CA PRO A 56 -7.93 0.03 9.82
C PRO A 56 -8.32 0.74 8.52
N SER A 57 -7.99 0.09 7.40
CA SER A 57 -8.54 0.47 6.11
C SER A 57 -9.97 -0.04 5.99
N VAL A 58 -10.90 0.88 5.73
CA VAL A 58 -12.34 0.59 5.64
C VAL A 58 -12.81 0.80 4.21
N ILE A 59 -13.58 -0.18 3.71
CA ILE A 59 -14.29 -0.08 2.45
C ILE A 59 -15.77 0.07 2.78
N CYS A 60 -16.40 1.10 2.24
CA CYS A 60 -17.79 1.39 2.49
C CYS A 60 -18.48 2.02 1.29
N GLY A 61 -19.79 2.03 1.30
CA GLY A 61 -20.59 2.66 0.26
C GLY A 61 -21.92 1.95 0.01
N VAL A 62 -22.51 2.22 -1.15
CA VAL A 62 -23.80 1.67 -1.55
C VAL A 62 -23.60 0.42 -2.39
N HIS A 63 -24.17 -0.69 -1.95
CA HIS A 63 -24.10 -1.95 -2.67
C HIS A 63 -24.80 -1.83 -4.05
N PRO A 64 -24.16 -2.22 -5.16
CA PRO A 64 -24.67 -1.96 -6.51
C PRO A 64 -26.09 -2.48 -6.77
N TYR A 65 -26.43 -3.66 -6.24
CA TYR A 65 -27.72 -4.30 -6.46
C TYR A 65 -28.76 -3.98 -5.35
N THR A 66 -28.36 -4.16 -4.07
CA THR A 66 -29.31 -4.02 -2.97
C THR A 66 -29.58 -2.57 -2.57
N LYS A 67 -28.76 -1.63 -3.06
CA LYS A 67 -28.82 -0.20 -2.74
C LYS A 67 -28.73 0.11 -1.23
N ARG A 68 -28.28 -0.86 -0.44
CA ARG A 68 -28.05 -0.68 0.99
C ARG A 68 -26.61 -0.22 1.24
N PHE A 69 -26.44 0.66 2.21
CA PHE A 69 -25.11 1.05 2.65
C PHE A 69 -24.43 -0.10 3.42
N PHE A 70 -23.15 -0.32 3.18
CA PHE A 70 -22.37 -1.34 3.87
C PHE A 70 -21.00 -0.81 4.28
N VAL A 71 -20.39 -1.49 5.24
CA VAL A 71 -18.96 -1.35 5.59
C VAL A 71 -18.28 -2.71 5.62
N GLY A 72 -16.97 -2.70 5.49
CA GLY A 72 -16.14 -3.88 5.67
C GLY A 72 -14.67 -3.59 5.41
N THR A 73 -13.89 -4.65 5.23
CA THR A 73 -12.50 -4.60 4.82
C THR A 73 -12.35 -5.09 3.38
N LYS A 74 -11.13 -5.32 2.88
CA LYS A 74 -10.92 -5.93 1.54
C LYS A 74 -11.73 -7.19 1.27
N SER A 75 -12.18 -7.88 2.31
CA SER A 75 -13.02 -9.09 2.18
C SER A 75 -14.40 -8.84 1.58
N VAL A 76 -14.84 -7.59 1.43
CA VAL A 76 -16.07 -7.23 0.70
C VAL A 76 -16.01 -7.61 -0.79
N PHE A 77 -14.81 -7.73 -1.34
CA PHE A 77 -14.55 -8.12 -2.73
C PHE A 77 -14.30 -9.63 -2.93
N ASN A 78 -14.49 -10.44 -1.90
CA ASN A 78 -14.34 -11.89 -2.04
C ASN A 78 -15.41 -12.43 -2.99
N LYS A 79 -14.99 -13.28 -3.93
CA LYS A 79 -15.90 -13.87 -4.93
C LYS A 79 -16.89 -14.87 -4.33
N THR A 80 -16.47 -15.62 -3.32
CA THR A 80 -17.26 -16.73 -2.78
C THR A 80 -18.05 -16.31 -1.55
N GLU A 81 -17.45 -15.58 -0.63
CA GLU A 81 -18.06 -15.15 0.63
C GLU A 81 -17.65 -13.70 0.93
N PRO A 82 -18.30 -12.71 0.29
CA PRO A 82 -18.06 -11.32 0.60
C PRO A 82 -18.54 -10.98 2.02
N LYS A 83 -17.67 -10.37 2.83
CA LYS A 83 -18.02 -9.95 4.19
C LYS A 83 -18.56 -8.54 4.18
N LEU A 84 -19.87 -8.43 3.94
CA LEU A 84 -20.61 -7.17 3.87
C LEU A 84 -21.37 -6.94 5.17
N CYS A 85 -21.09 -5.83 5.83
CA CYS A 85 -21.79 -5.48 7.07
C CYS A 85 -22.79 -4.35 6.79
N PHE A 86 -24.06 -4.68 6.76
CA PHE A 86 -25.19 -3.76 6.59
C PHE A 86 -25.77 -3.31 7.93
N LEU A 87 -25.57 -4.11 8.98
CA LEU A 87 -26.05 -3.89 10.34
C LEU A 87 -24.91 -4.18 11.35
N PRO A 88 -24.98 -3.63 12.57
CA PRO A 88 -23.99 -3.93 13.62
C PRO A 88 -23.82 -5.44 13.90
N GLY A 89 -24.89 -6.22 13.82
CA GLY A 89 -24.84 -7.68 14.00
C GLY A 89 -24.05 -8.41 12.92
N ASP A 90 -24.01 -7.88 11.70
CA ASP A 90 -23.16 -8.44 10.64
C ASP A 90 -21.68 -8.23 10.98
N VAL A 91 -21.34 -7.07 11.59
CA VAL A 91 -19.98 -6.81 12.05
C VAL A 91 -19.54 -7.84 13.08
N ASP A 92 -20.38 -8.12 14.07
CA ASP A 92 -20.10 -9.10 15.13
C ASP A 92 -19.98 -10.53 14.59
N THR A 93 -20.63 -10.82 13.46
CA THR A 93 -20.51 -12.12 12.78
C THR A 93 -19.14 -12.31 12.12
N TYR A 94 -18.56 -11.25 11.55
CA TYR A 94 -17.34 -11.37 10.74
C TYR A 94 -16.08 -10.87 11.42
N TYR A 95 -16.19 -10.02 12.44
CA TYR A 95 -15.08 -9.32 13.07
C TYR A 95 -15.19 -9.32 14.58
N THR A 96 -14.06 -9.15 15.26
CA THR A 96 -13.99 -9.12 16.74
C THR A 96 -13.03 -8.03 17.21
N GLY A 97 -13.13 -7.65 18.48
CA GLY A 97 -12.22 -6.72 19.13
C GLY A 97 -12.28 -5.30 18.55
N ASP A 98 -11.17 -4.58 18.61
CA ASP A 98 -11.08 -3.18 18.19
C ASP A 98 -11.52 -2.95 16.73
N LEU A 99 -11.22 -3.89 15.85
CA LEU A 99 -11.66 -3.82 14.45
C LEU A 99 -13.19 -3.81 14.33
N ALA A 100 -13.88 -4.65 15.09
CA ALA A 100 -15.33 -4.70 15.08
C ALA A 100 -15.93 -3.38 15.57
N GLU A 101 -15.42 -2.82 16.65
CA GLU A 101 -15.88 -1.53 17.17
C GLU A 101 -15.67 -0.40 16.15
N LYS A 102 -14.50 -0.31 15.55
CA LYS A 102 -14.19 0.69 14.52
C LYS A 102 -15.09 0.55 13.28
N LEU A 103 -15.41 -0.68 12.86
CA LEU A 103 -16.36 -0.91 11.76
C LEU A 103 -17.79 -0.53 12.12
N LYS A 104 -18.23 -0.74 13.37
CA LYS A 104 -19.55 -0.27 13.85
C LYS A 104 -19.64 1.25 13.84
N PHE A 105 -18.59 1.95 14.31
CA PHE A 105 -18.47 3.41 14.20
C PHE A 105 -18.56 3.86 12.73
N SER A 106 -17.81 3.18 11.85
CA SER A 106 -17.84 3.49 10.42
C SER A 106 -19.23 3.30 9.83
N LEU A 107 -19.94 2.23 10.18
CA LEU A 107 -21.30 1.97 9.71
C LEU A 107 -22.28 3.06 10.18
N GLU A 108 -22.18 3.47 11.45
CA GLU A 108 -23.06 4.48 12.03
C GLU A 108 -22.88 5.87 11.41
N TYR A 109 -21.62 6.31 11.23
CA TYR A 109 -21.34 7.69 10.84
C TYR A 109 -21.18 7.85 9.34
N PHE A 110 -20.58 6.88 8.62
CA PHE A 110 -20.38 7.01 7.18
C PHE A 110 -21.65 6.79 6.36
N SER A 111 -22.61 6.04 6.87
CA SER A 111 -23.93 5.90 6.23
C SER A 111 -24.66 7.24 6.06
N LYS A 112 -24.29 8.26 6.83
CA LYS A 112 -24.89 9.61 6.83
C LYS A 112 -24.16 10.59 5.92
N LEU A 113 -23.05 10.18 5.28
CA LEU A 113 -22.22 11.08 4.46
C LEU A 113 -22.69 11.21 3.00
N GLY A 114 -23.75 10.50 2.61
CA GLY A 114 -24.24 10.54 1.22
C GLY A 114 -23.25 9.96 0.22
N ILE A 115 -22.44 8.97 0.63
CA ILE A 115 -21.44 8.33 -0.25
C ILE A 115 -22.16 7.61 -1.39
N GLU A 116 -21.87 8.02 -2.63
CA GLU A 116 -22.32 7.36 -3.83
C GLU A 116 -21.25 6.35 -4.30
N GLY A 117 -21.68 5.15 -4.69
CA GLY A 117 -20.77 4.07 -5.08
C GLY A 117 -20.03 3.44 -3.90
N VAL A 118 -18.80 2.98 -4.13
CA VAL A 118 -17.95 2.30 -3.14
C VAL A 118 -16.61 3.03 -3.04
N VAL A 119 -16.20 3.31 -1.80
CA VAL A 119 -14.95 4.02 -1.51
C VAL A 119 -14.13 3.26 -0.46
N GLN A 120 -12.83 3.54 -0.44
CA GLN A 120 -11.91 3.08 0.59
C GLN A 120 -11.26 4.28 1.26
N GLY A 121 -11.18 4.21 2.57
CA GLY A 121 -10.46 5.18 3.39
C GLY A 121 -9.75 4.51 4.55
N ASP A 122 -8.80 5.22 5.12
CA ASP A 122 -8.07 4.79 6.30
C ASP A 122 -8.58 5.58 7.50
N LEU A 123 -8.97 4.89 8.58
CA LEU A 123 -9.41 5.53 9.80
C LEU A 123 -8.23 6.21 10.50
N LEU A 124 -8.47 7.41 11.01
CA LEU A 124 -7.50 8.19 11.75
C LEU A 124 -7.73 8.07 13.26
N TYR A 125 -8.98 8.19 13.69
CA TYR A 125 -9.37 8.06 15.09
C TYR A 125 -10.87 7.73 15.21
N THR A 126 -11.23 7.25 16.38
CA THR A 126 -12.62 7.13 16.86
C THR A 126 -12.71 7.80 18.23
N SER A 127 -12.80 7.03 19.33
CA SER A 127 -12.83 7.55 20.70
C SER A 127 -11.45 7.82 21.31
N ASP A 128 -10.38 7.63 20.56
CA ASP A 128 -8.98 7.70 20.98
C ASP A 128 -8.29 9.04 20.72
N LEU A 129 -9.04 10.07 20.30
CA LEU A 129 -8.53 11.44 20.18
C LEU A 129 -8.14 12.00 21.56
N LYS A 130 -6.91 12.46 21.70
CA LYS A 130 -6.36 13.01 22.95
C LYS A 130 -6.04 14.48 22.79
N THR A 131 -5.89 15.17 23.94
CA THR A 131 -5.34 16.54 23.98
C THR A 131 -3.99 16.48 24.65
N GLU A 132 -2.95 16.92 23.97
CA GLU A 132 -1.58 16.91 24.48
C GLU A 132 -0.91 18.28 24.23
N THR A 133 0.13 18.57 25.00
CA THR A 133 0.99 19.74 24.76
C THR A 133 2.35 19.25 24.28
N VAL A 134 2.72 19.62 23.07
CA VAL A 134 3.98 19.23 22.44
C VAL A 134 4.72 20.53 22.08
N ASN A 135 5.95 20.69 22.58
CA ASN A 135 6.78 21.89 22.37
C ASN A 135 6.06 23.22 22.71
N GLY A 136 5.17 23.19 23.72
CA GLY A 136 4.42 24.39 24.16
C GLY A 136 3.12 24.62 23.39
N GLU A 137 2.83 23.89 22.34
CA GLU A 137 1.61 23.96 21.55
C GLU A 137 0.59 22.91 21.99
N ARG A 138 -0.68 23.31 22.15
CA ARG A 138 -1.78 22.39 22.47
C ARG A 138 -2.32 21.76 21.19
N LEU A 139 -2.29 20.42 21.15
CA LEU A 139 -2.70 19.64 19.98
C LEU A 139 -3.77 18.62 20.35
N TYR A 140 -4.67 18.34 19.43
CA TYR A 140 -5.41 17.09 19.39
C TYR A 140 -4.53 16.06 18.72
N THR A 141 -4.22 14.96 19.42
CA THR A 141 -3.35 13.90 18.93
C THR A 141 -4.10 12.59 18.75
N PHE A 142 -3.71 11.83 17.73
CA PHE A 142 -4.20 10.50 17.46
C PHE A 142 -3.11 9.68 16.77
N ARG A 143 -3.11 8.37 17.02
CA ARG A 143 -2.13 7.44 16.48
C ARG A 143 -2.82 6.21 15.89
N PRO A 144 -3.28 6.29 14.64
CA PRO A 144 -4.02 5.18 14.02
C PRO A 144 -3.17 3.94 13.78
N ASN A 145 -1.89 4.10 13.46
CA ASN A 145 -0.95 3.02 13.20
C ASN A 145 0.44 3.36 13.79
N THR A 146 1.41 3.68 12.96
CA THR A 146 2.80 3.93 13.38
C THR A 146 3.04 5.40 13.71
N ILE A 147 2.44 6.29 12.94
CA ILE A 147 2.64 7.73 13.03
C ILE A 147 1.65 8.35 14.02
N THR A 148 2.14 9.23 14.89
CA THR A 148 1.30 10.10 15.71
C THR A 148 1.08 11.41 14.97
N TYR A 149 -0.17 11.77 14.78
CA TYR A 149 -0.60 13.03 14.18
C TYR A 149 -1.02 14.01 15.27
N GLY A 150 -0.74 15.29 15.05
CA GLY A 150 -1.19 16.38 15.91
C GLY A 150 -1.85 17.47 15.09
N ILE A 151 -2.98 17.97 15.55
CA ILE A 151 -3.70 19.10 14.95
C ILE A 151 -3.80 20.20 16.01
N PRO A 152 -3.33 21.43 15.75
CA PRO A 152 -3.48 22.53 16.68
C PRO A 152 -4.95 22.74 17.08
N VAL A 153 -5.22 22.90 18.38
CA VAL A 153 -6.61 22.97 18.90
C VAL A 153 -7.41 24.11 18.32
N ASP A 154 -6.73 25.22 17.96
CA ASP A 154 -7.35 26.44 17.40
C ASP A 154 -7.43 26.41 15.87
N HIS A 155 -6.84 25.42 15.21
CA HIS A 155 -6.93 25.25 13.76
C HIS A 155 -8.35 24.79 13.38
N PRO A 156 -8.91 25.19 12.23
CA PRO A 156 -10.24 24.74 11.80
C PRO A 156 -10.43 23.23 11.80
N LEU A 157 -9.40 22.47 11.39
CA LEU A 157 -9.40 20.99 11.48
C LEU A 157 -9.42 20.50 12.94
N GLY A 158 -8.73 21.19 13.88
CA GLY A 158 -8.74 20.86 15.30
C GLY A 158 -10.13 21.06 15.91
N ILE A 159 -10.79 22.18 15.58
CA ILE A 159 -12.17 22.44 15.99
C ILE A 159 -13.13 21.37 15.45
N ALA A 160 -12.98 20.99 14.18
CA ALA A 160 -13.76 19.93 13.57
C ALA A 160 -13.48 18.55 14.19
N ALA A 161 -12.20 18.23 14.45
CA ALA A 161 -11.81 16.97 15.10
C ALA A 161 -12.40 16.83 16.49
N ARG A 162 -12.42 17.90 17.29
CA ARG A 162 -13.07 17.93 18.61
C ARG A 162 -14.57 17.62 18.56
N GLN A 163 -15.24 18.06 17.52
CA GLN A 163 -16.70 17.91 17.40
C GLN A 163 -17.09 16.53 16.84
N SER A 164 -16.20 15.94 16.04
CA SER A 164 -16.48 14.69 15.37
C SER A 164 -16.28 13.47 16.29
N LYS A 165 -16.92 12.36 15.90
CA LYS A 165 -16.85 11.06 16.58
C LYS A 165 -15.87 10.11 15.88
N ILE A 166 -15.55 10.39 14.62
CA ILE A 166 -14.70 9.58 13.77
C ILE A 166 -13.95 10.46 12.78
N GLY A 167 -12.68 10.16 12.54
CA GLY A 167 -11.85 10.79 11.53
C GLY A 167 -11.39 9.79 10.48
N VAL A 168 -11.42 10.18 9.21
CA VAL A 168 -11.07 9.32 8.09
C VAL A 168 -10.43 10.12 6.96
N VAL A 169 -9.55 9.47 6.18
CA VAL A 169 -9.10 9.94 4.88
C VAL A 169 -9.59 8.96 3.82
N PHE A 170 -10.49 9.38 2.96
CA PHE A 170 -10.86 8.58 1.79
C PHE A 170 -9.87 8.89 0.66
N HIS A 171 -9.35 7.84 0.01
CA HIS A 171 -8.28 7.96 -0.99
C HIS A 171 -8.51 7.13 -2.25
N THR A 172 -9.50 6.23 -2.26
CA THR A 172 -9.79 5.36 -3.39
C THR A 172 -11.28 5.27 -3.60
N HIS A 173 -11.73 5.34 -4.84
CA HIS A 173 -13.07 4.94 -5.24
C HIS A 173 -13.00 3.69 -6.13
N TYR A 174 -14.10 2.97 -6.18
CA TYR A 174 -14.20 1.73 -6.95
C TYR A 174 -15.21 1.89 -8.06
N THR A 175 -14.89 1.38 -9.25
CA THR A 175 -15.73 1.38 -10.44
C THR A 175 -16.01 -0.04 -10.90
N GLY A 176 -17.24 -0.33 -11.27
CA GLY A 176 -17.69 -1.66 -11.71
C GLY A 176 -19.12 -1.94 -11.24
N ASP A 177 -19.79 -2.86 -11.90
CA ASP A 177 -21.20 -3.19 -11.65
C ASP A 177 -21.35 -4.28 -10.58
N ASP A 178 -20.32 -5.06 -10.33
CA ASP A 178 -20.29 -6.11 -9.31
C ASP A 178 -19.10 -5.90 -8.37
N LEU A 179 -19.33 -6.03 -7.05
CA LEU A 179 -18.28 -5.86 -6.04
C LEU A 179 -17.05 -6.74 -6.30
N ALA A 180 -17.26 -7.99 -6.74
CA ALA A 180 -16.17 -8.92 -7.01
C ALA A 180 -15.26 -8.49 -8.17
N ASP A 181 -15.79 -7.67 -9.08
CA ASP A 181 -15.12 -7.24 -10.31
C ASP A 181 -14.77 -5.73 -10.33
N MET A 182 -15.11 -5.00 -9.25
CA MET A 182 -14.73 -3.59 -9.10
C MET A 182 -13.24 -3.36 -9.19
N GLN A 183 -12.87 -2.23 -9.79
CA GLN A 183 -11.50 -1.75 -9.93
C GLN A 183 -11.26 -0.51 -9.09
N ALA A 184 -10.12 -0.49 -8.40
CA ALA A 184 -9.67 0.67 -7.63
C ALA A 184 -9.23 1.80 -8.55
N ARG A 185 -9.64 3.02 -8.20
CA ARG A 185 -9.21 4.27 -8.82
C ARG A 185 -8.76 5.21 -7.72
N ALA A 186 -7.66 5.91 -7.93
CA ALA A 186 -7.19 6.90 -6.98
C ALA A 186 -8.15 8.10 -6.88
N GLY A 187 -8.22 8.67 -5.67
CA GLY A 187 -9.13 9.77 -5.35
C GLY A 187 -10.51 9.28 -4.91
N ALA A 188 -11.07 9.98 -3.95
CA ALA A 188 -12.44 9.80 -3.50
C ALA A 188 -12.97 11.15 -3.01
N ASP A 189 -14.00 11.66 -3.63
CA ASP A 189 -14.62 12.92 -3.21
C ASP A 189 -15.78 12.61 -2.25
N VAL A 190 -15.49 12.71 -0.97
CA VAL A 190 -16.46 12.53 0.11
C VAL A 190 -16.44 13.77 0.99
N THR A 191 -17.61 14.35 1.19
CA THR A 191 -17.76 15.49 2.10
C THR A 191 -18.02 15.01 3.52
N GLY A 192 -17.28 15.56 4.49
CA GLY A 192 -17.47 15.26 5.90
C GLY A 192 -18.75 15.86 6.48
N SER A 193 -19.06 15.45 7.70
CA SER A 193 -20.16 16.02 8.50
C SER A 193 -19.63 16.48 9.86
N ARG A 194 -20.51 17.03 10.70
CA ARG A 194 -20.14 17.39 12.08
C ARG A 194 -19.63 16.17 12.87
N ASP A 195 -20.24 15.01 12.67
CA ASP A 195 -19.93 13.80 13.43
C ASP A 195 -18.81 12.96 12.79
N ALA A 196 -18.53 13.16 11.50
CA ALA A 196 -17.48 12.45 10.78
C ALA A 196 -16.55 13.43 10.06
N LEU A 197 -15.35 13.62 10.58
CA LEU A 197 -14.31 14.42 9.94
C LEU A 197 -13.71 13.64 8.77
N VAL A 198 -13.88 14.18 7.56
CA VAL A 198 -13.19 13.69 6.37
C VAL A 198 -12.05 14.66 6.06
N ILE A 199 -10.82 14.17 6.20
CA ILE A 199 -9.63 14.94 5.84
C ILE A 199 -9.35 14.71 4.36
N LYS A 200 -9.22 15.79 3.59
CA LYS A 200 -8.81 15.72 2.19
C LYS A 200 -7.32 15.42 2.11
N ASN A 201 -6.97 14.53 1.22
CA ASN A 201 -5.58 14.13 0.98
C ASN A 201 -4.97 14.81 -0.26
N ASP A 202 -5.64 15.80 -0.81
CA ASP A 202 -5.14 16.56 -1.96
C ASP A 202 -3.86 17.31 -1.60
N THR A 203 -2.84 17.15 -2.41
CA THR A 203 -1.60 17.90 -2.28
C THR A 203 -1.67 19.11 -3.22
N PRO A 204 -1.61 20.35 -2.68
CA PRO A 204 -1.67 21.55 -3.52
C PRO A 204 -0.38 21.68 -4.32
N MET A 205 -0.37 21.15 -5.54
CA MET A 205 0.80 21.07 -6.41
C MET A 205 1.44 22.43 -6.74
N HIS A 206 0.67 23.52 -6.70
CA HIS A 206 1.22 24.85 -6.90
C HIS A 206 2.20 25.29 -5.81
N ARG A 207 2.20 24.62 -4.66
CA ARG A 207 3.13 24.88 -3.53
C ARG A 207 4.26 23.87 -3.44
N VAL A 208 4.25 22.85 -4.27
CA VAL A 208 5.25 21.77 -4.27
C VAL A 208 5.97 21.78 -5.60
N GLY A 209 7.27 21.97 -5.56
CA GLY A 209 8.09 21.98 -6.77
C GLY A 209 9.55 21.77 -6.42
N PHE A 210 10.31 21.31 -7.39
CA PHE A 210 11.74 21.13 -7.30
C PHE A 210 12.47 22.29 -7.96
N SER A 211 13.56 22.74 -7.35
CA SER A 211 14.51 23.64 -7.99
C SER A 211 15.16 22.97 -9.21
N ALA A 212 15.75 23.76 -10.08
CA ALA A 212 16.47 23.23 -11.24
C ALA A 212 17.61 22.24 -10.88
N ALA A 213 18.20 22.37 -9.68
CA ALA A 213 19.22 21.45 -9.19
C ALA A 213 18.61 20.11 -8.78
N GLU A 214 17.49 20.13 -8.05
CA GLU A 214 16.75 18.93 -7.64
C GLU A 214 16.17 18.21 -8.84
N LEU A 215 15.62 18.92 -9.84
CA LEU A 215 15.16 18.31 -11.08
C LEU A 215 16.30 17.58 -11.83
N ARG A 216 17.49 18.17 -11.92
CA ARG A 216 18.63 17.48 -12.52
C ARG A 216 19.04 16.24 -11.73
N GLN A 217 19.01 16.30 -10.41
CA GLN A 217 19.28 15.14 -9.56
C GLN A 217 18.22 14.04 -9.76
N PHE A 218 16.95 14.42 -9.83
CA PHE A 218 15.86 13.51 -10.12
C PHE A 218 16.02 12.84 -11.49
N ASP A 219 16.34 13.62 -12.54
CA ASP A 219 16.58 13.10 -13.89
C ASP A 219 17.74 12.09 -13.92
N ASN A 220 18.82 12.36 -13.18
CA ASN A 220 19.93 11.41 -13.03
C ASN A 220 19.51 10.10 -12.36
N HIS A 221 18.64 10.16 -11.33
CA HIS A 221 18.11 8.96 -10.68
C HIS A 221 17.21 8.16 -11.63
N VAL A 222 16.33 8.83 -12.38
CA VAL A 222 15.47 8.15 -13.37
C VAL A 222 16.31 7.45 -14.44
N GLN A 223 17.34 8.12 -15.02
CA GLN A 223 18.24 7.50 -15.98
C GLN A 223 18.97 6.28 -15.40
N LYS A 224 19.37 6.35 -14.13
CA LYS A 224 19.99 5.24 -13.43
C LYS A 224 19.01 4.06 -13.31
N ILE A 225 17.76 4.31 -12.94
CA ILE A 225 16.72 3.29 -12.89
C ILE A 225 16.47 2.66 -14.26
N GLU A 226 16.34 3.45 -15.32
CA GLU A 226 16.17 2.94 -16.70
C GLU A 226 17.31 2.00 -17.10
N ARG A 227 18.56 2.40 -16.85
CA ARG A 227 19.71 1.55 -17.13
C ARG A 227 19.67 0.24 -16.36
N MET A 228 19.25 0.28 -15.12
CA MET A 228 19.16 -0.89 -14.25
C MET A 228 18.05 -1.84 -14.67
N CYS A 229 16.90 -1.31 -15.02
CA CYS A 229 15.81 -2.09 -15.59
C CYS A 229 16.26 -2.81 -16.86
N SER A 230 17.04 -2.14 -17.72
CA SER A 230 17.63 -2.77 -18.90
C SER A 230 18.61 -3.91 -18.56
N LEU A 231 19.45 -3.73 -17.53
CA LEU A 231 20.42 -4.75 -17.12
C LEU A 231 19.77 -5.94 -16.41
N ALA A 232 18.70 -5.71 -15.67
CA ALA A 232 17.98 -6.74 -14.91
C ALA A 232 16.80 -7.34 -15.67
N GLY A 233 16.47 -6.87 -16.87
CA GLY A 233 15.24 -7.18 -17.58
C GLY A 233 14.99 -8.66 -17.73
N ASP A 234 15.95 -9.41 -18.27
CA ASP A 234 15.81 -10.88 -18.45
C ASP A 234 15.54 -11.60 -17.13
N PHE A 235 16.18 -11.16 -16.03
CA PHE A 235 15.95 -11.73 -14.71
C PHE A 235 14.55 -11.41 -14.20
N LEU A 236 14.08 -10.17 -14.37
CA LEU A 236 12.75 -9.74 -13.91
C LEU A 236 11.64 -10.47 -14.70
N ASP A 237 11.81 -10.63 -16.01
CA ASP A 237 10.85 -11.34 -16.86
C ASP A 237 10.84 -12.85 -16.55
N ASP A 238 12.00 -13.42 -16.29
CA ASP A 238 12.12 -14.81 -15.85
C ASP A 238 11.47 -15.03 -14.47
N LEU A 239 11.66 -14.10 -13.55
CA LEU A 239 11.01 -14.12 -12.24
C LEU A 239 9.48 -14.11 -12.38
N VAL A 240 8.93 -13.28 -13.26
CA VAL A 240 7.47 -13.20 -13.50
C VAL A 240 6.95 -14.45 -14.20
N SER A 241 7.63 -14.95 -15.23
CA SER A 241 7.18 -16.09 -16.04
C SER A 241 7.31 -17.41 -15.30
N ASN A 242 8.45 -17.68 -14.67
CA ASN A 242 8.74 -18.97 -14.04
C ASN A 242 8.12 -19.10 -12.64
N MET A 243 7.98 -18.01 -11.91
CA MET A 243 7.43 -18.04 -10.57
C MET A 243 5.94 -17.70 -10.49
N GLY A 244 5.37 -17.11 -11.55
CA GLY A 244 3.94 -16.82 -11.66
C GLY A 244 3.05 -18.05 -11.89
N SER A 245 3.62 -19.17 -12.33
CA SER A 245 2.89 -20.40 -12.69
C SER A 245 2.47 -21.25 -11.47
N THR A 246 2.93 -20.95 -10.28
CA THR A 246 2.69 -21.78 -9.08
C THR A 246 1.25 -21.70 -8.56
N GLY A 247 0.46 -20.74 -9.00
CA GLY A 247 -0.96 -20.55 -8.61
C GLY A 247 -1.19 -20.21 -7.13
N ASP A 248 -0.20 -20.40 -6.26
CA ASP A 248 -0.28 -20.13 -4.83
C ASP A 248 0.65 -18.95 -4.46
N LYS A 249 0.07 -17.74 -4.37
CA LYS A 249 0.80 -16.52 -4.01
C LYS A 249 1.61 -16.61 -2.70
N LYS A 250 1.27 -17.56 -1.82
CA LYS A 250 1.97 -17.77 -0.55
C LYS A 250 3.38 -18.32 -0.72
N PHE A 251 3.71 -18.87 -1.89
CA PHE A 251 5.02 -19.44 -2.19
C PHE A 251 5.75 -18.67 -3.30
N HIS A 252 5.25 -17.50 -3.67
CA HIS A 252 5.81 -16.72 -4.76
C HIS A 252 7.04 -15.94 -4.29
N ILE A 253 8.21 -16.18 -4.91
CA ILE A 253 9.48 -15.54 -4.52
C ILE A 253 9.36 -14.01 -4.47
N SER A 254 8.71 -13.40 -5.47
CA SER A 254 8.55 -11.93 -5.51
C SER A 254 7.86 -11.37 -4.26
N THR A 255 6.91 -12.12 -3.67
CA THR A 255 6.26 -11.73 -2.42
C THR A 255 7.24 -11.65 -1.26
N TYR A 256 8.19 -12.59 -1.18
CA TYR A 256 9.18 -12.64 -0.11
C TYR A 256 10.32 -11.65 -0.32
N ILE A 257 10.69 -11.39 -1.57
CA ILE A 257 11.60 -10.30 -1.91
C ILE A 257 11.05 -8.97 -1.38
N LYS A 258 9.78 -8.67 -1.68
CA LYS A 258 9.11 -7.47 -1.18
C LYS A 258 9.08 -7.41 0.36
N GLN A 259 8.71 -8.51 1.02
CA GLN A 259 8.66 -8.57 2.48
C GLN A 259 10.04 -8.37 3.10
N PHE A 260 11.07 -8.96 2.53
CA PHE A 260 12.45 -8.80 2.98
C PHE A 260 12.87 -7.34 2.92
N PHE A 261 12.79 -6.70 1.75
CA PHE A 261 13.17 -5.30 1.61
C PHE A 261 12.35 -4.36 2.48
N ASN A 262 11.06 -4.59 2.60
CA ASN A 262 10.21 -3.82 3.52
C ASN A 262 10.65 -3.99 4.99
N SER A 263 11.13 -5.18 5.39
CA SER A 263 11.66 -5.38 6.74
C SER A 263 12.97 -4.64 6.96
N GLU A 264 13.89 -4.68 5.98
CA GLU A 264 15.17 -3.98 6.04
C GLU A 264 14.98 -2.46 6.10
N VAL A 265 14.10 -1.91 5.25
CA VAL A 265 13.76 -0.48 5.27
C VAL A 265 13.19 -0.05 6.62
N ARG A 266 12.28 -0.84 7.21
CA ARG A 266 11.70 -0.56 8.53
C ARG A 266 12.75 -0.64 9.65
N ALA A 267 13.72 -1.53 9.52
CA ALA A 267 14.83 -1.65 10.46
C ALA A 267 15.88 -0.55 10.29
N GLY A 268 15.80 0.25 9.22
CA GLY A 268 16.82 1.25 8.88
C GLY A 268 18.14 0.64 8.42
N THR A 269 18.12 -0.62 7.97
CA THR A 269 19.30 -1.33 7.50
C THR A 269 19.82 -0.70 6.21
N GLN A 270 21.11 -0.41 6.16
CA GLN A 270 21.78 0.03 4.94
C GLN A 270 22.35 -1.18 4.20
N ILE A 271 22.06 -1.29 2.92
CA ILE A 271 22.65 -2.30 2.05
C ILE A 271 24.04 -1.81 1.63
N THR A 272 25.04 -2.23 2.38
CA THR A 272 26.44 -1.90 2.13
C THR A 272 27.21 -3.04 1.46
N ASN A 273 26.75 -4.28 1.67
CA ASN A 273 27.33 -5.50 1.13
C ASN A 273 26.24 -6.34 0.45
N VAL A 274 26.34 -6.48 -0.87
CA VAL A 274 25.36 -7.21 -1.68
C VAL A 274 25.37 -8.70 -1.39
N ASP A 275 26.54 -9.30 -1.15
CA ASP A 275 26.65 -10.74 -0.87
C ASP A 275 25.97 -11.09 0.46
N GLU A 276 26.19 -10.29 1.50
CA GLU A 276 25.52 -10.44 2.79
C GLU A 276 24.01 -10.27 2.66
N THR A 277 23.57 -9.27 1.87
CA THR A 277 22.15 -9.03 1.64
C THR A 277 21.47 -10.18 0.90
N VAL A 278 22.13 -10.75 -0.12
CA VAL A 278 21.60 -11.92 -0.84
C VAL A 278 21.51 -13.14 0.08
N ASN A 279 22.55 -13.39 0.88
CA ASN A 279 22.52 -14.49 1.84
C ASN A 279 21.41 -14.29 2.90
N ALA A 280 21.23 -13.05 3.39
CA ALA A 280 20.14 -12.72 4.31
C ALA A 280 18.76 -12.93 3.68
N LEU A 281 18.59 -12.57 2.40
CA LEU A 281 17.34 -12.80 1.66
C LEU A 281 17.06 -14.30 1.50
N VAL A 282 18.06 -15.12 1.12
CA VAL A 282 17.89 -16.57 0.97
C VAL A 282 17.49 -17.19 2.31
N ASN A 283 18.15 -16.82 3.40
CA ASN A 283 17.82 -17.29 4.74
C ASN A 283 16.39 -16.86 5.15
N PHE A 284 16.03 -15.59 4.90
CA PHE A 284 14.69 -15.08 5.17
C PHE A 284 13.62 -15.87 4.38
N TYR A 285 13.89 -16.16 3.11
CA TYR A 285 12.99 -16.95 2.28
C TYR A 285 12.80 -18.35 2.85
N ASP A 286 13.89 -19.05 3.18
CA ASP A 286 13.83 -20.40 3.77
C ASP A 286 13.04 -20.42 5.07
N GLU A 287 13.35 -19.52 6.01
CA GLU A 287 12.60 -19.43 7.28
C GLU A 287 11.09 -19.21 7.07
N LYS A 288 10.73 -18.35 6.12
CA LYS A 288 9.32 -18.08 5.81
C LYS A 288 8.64 -19.30 5.19
N MET A 289 9.33 -19.99 4.27
CA MET A 289 8.82 -21.19 3.63
C MET A 289 8.62 -22.33 4.64
N GLN A 290 9.55 -22.56 5.55
CA GLN A 290 9.41 -23.55 6.60
C GLN A 290 8.21 -23.27 7.52
N LYS A 291 8.03 -21.99 7.88
CA LYS A 291 6.86 -21.55 8.67
C LYS A 291 5.53 -21.77 7.92
N GLU A 292 5.47 -21.45 6.64
CA GLU A 292 4.26 -21.66 5.83
C GLU A 292 3.97 -23.17 5.58
N LEU A 293 5.00 -23.98 5.36
CA LEU A 293 4.85 -25.43 5.26
C LEU A 293 4.33 -26.05 6.56
N ALA A 294 4.81 -25.56 7.71
CA ALA A 294 4.36 -26.03 9.03
C ALA A 294 2.89 -25.65 9.32
N LYS A 295 2.45 -24.47 8.88
CA LYS A 295 1.06 -24.01 9.03
C LYS A 295 0.09 -24.66 8.05
N ALA A 296 0.57 -25.11 6.90
CA ALA A 296 -0.29 -25.67 5.87
C ALA A 296 -0.95 -26.95 6.36
N LYS A 297 -2.26 -26.95 6.52
CA LYS A 297 -3.09 -28.14 6.77
C LYS A 297 -3.09 -29.01 5.51
N ILE A 298 -1.97 -29.68 5.28
CA ILE A 298 -1.78 -30.51 4.08
C ILE A 298 -2.44 -31.87 4.37
N LYS A 299 -3.63 -32.06 3.82
CA LYS A 299 -4.48 -33.24 4.07
C LYS A 299 -3.94 -34.54 3.43
N THR A 300 -3.04 -34.43 2.43
CA THR A 300 -2.53 -35.60 1.71
C THR A 300 -1.02 -35.55 1.52
N VAL A 301 -0.37 -36.72 1.51
CA VAL A 301 1.07 -36.84 1.24
C VAL A 301 1.44 -36.26 -0.12
N ALA A 302 0.62 -36.51 -1.16
CA ALA A 302 0.84 -35.96 -2.50
C ALA A 302 0.91 -34.42 -2.53
N ASN A 303 0.01 -33.74 -1.82
CA ASN A 303 0.03 -32.28 -1.75
C ASN A 303 1.23 -31.76 -0.95
N ARG A 304 1.66 -32.49 0.08
CA ARG A 304 2.87 -32.16 0.83
C ARG A 304 4.10 -32.24 -0.05
N THR A 305 4.26 -33.37 -0.76
CA THR A 305 5.38 -33.58 -1.70
C THR A 305 5.42 -32.48 -2.77
N LYS A 306 4.28 -32.15 -3.36
CA LYS A 306 4.18 -31.07 -4.36
C LYS A 306 4.62 -29.71 -3.80
N LYS A 307 4.20 -29.37 -2.57
CA LYS A 307 4.59 -28.12 -1.93
C LYS A 307 6.06 -28.07 -1.53
N CYS A 308 6.60 -29.18 -1.02
CA CYS A 308 8.03 -29.28 -0.72
C CYS A 308 8.88 -29.15 -1.99
N ALA A 309 8.47 -29.78 -3.10
CA ALA A 309 9.15 -29.65 -4.38
C ALA A 309 9.14 -28.21 -4.89
N LEU A 310 8.04 -27.49 -4.69
CA LEU A 310 7.92 -26.08 -5.07
C LEU A 310 8.93 -25.20 -4.30
N VAL A 311 9.02 -25.39 -2.97
CA VAL A 311 9.98 -24.67 -2.12
C VAL A 311 11.41 -24.97 -2.55
N TYR A 312 11.74 -26.26 -2.71
CA TYR A 312 13.07 -26.70 -3.14
C TYR A 312 13.46 -26.10 -4.50
N ASN A 313 12.55 -26.10 -5.48
CA ASN A 313 12.80 -25.51 -6.78
C ASN A 313 12.98 -23.97 -6.70
N SER A 314 12.26 -23.32 -5.81
CA SER A 314 12.39 -21.89 -5.60
C SER A 314 13.71 -21.52 -4.92
N GLU A 315 14.16 -22.32 -3.94
CA GLU A 315 15.48 -22.15 -3.30
C GLU A 315 16.61 -22.35 -4.30
N ASN A 316 16.55 -23.43 -5.10
CA ASN A 316 17.53 -23.66 -6.16
C ASN A 316 17.53 -22.52 -7.17
N TYR A 317 16.36 -22.05 -7.59
CA TYR A 317 16.27 -20.91 -8.49
C TYR A 317 16.95 -19.65 -7.91
N LEU A 318 16.75 -19.34 -6.64
CA LEU A 318 17.43 -18.22 -5.98
C LEU A 318 18.95 -18.42 -5.95
N LEU A 319 19.42 -19.61 -5.60
CA LEU A 319 20.85 -19.94 -5.53
C LEU A 319 21.50 -19.88 -6.92
N ASP A 320 20.86 -20.46 -7.93
CA ASP A 320 21.36 -20.50 -9.31
C ASP A 320 21.40 -19.10 -9.96
N ASN A 321 20.51 -18.19 -9.50
CA ASN A 321 20.42 -16.84 -10.04
C ASN A 321 20.98 -15.76 -9.10
N VAL A 322 21.73 -16.13 -8.06
CA VAL A 322 22.37 -15.20 -7.11
C VAL A 322 23.12 -14.07 -7.82
N TYR A 323 23.86 -14.39 -8.90
CA TYR A 323 24.58 -13.37 -9.64
C TYR A 323 23.67 -12.34 -10.29
N LYS A 324 22.59 -12.76 -10.95
CA LYS A 324 21.57 -11.88 -11.55
C LYS A 324 20.89 -11.05 -10.45
N PHE A 325 20.66 -11.68 -9.32
CA PHE A 325 20.07 -11.04 -8.15
C PHE A 325 20.97 -9.95 -7.56
N LYS A 326 22.29 -10.22 -7.45
CA LYS A 326 23.30 -9.23 -7.04
C LYS A 326 23.28 -8.01 -7.94
N THR A 327 23.21 -8.22 -9.25
CA THR A 327 23.13 -7.13 -10.23
C THR A 327 21.86 -6.31 -10.05
N CYS A 328 20.72 -6.97 -9.84
CA CYS A 328 19.43 -6.32 -9.59
C CYS A 328 19.45 -5.50 -8.29
N LEU A 329 19.95 -6.09 -7.19
CA LEU A 329 20.00 -5.44 -5.88
C LEU A 329 20.93 -4.25 -5.80
N LEU A 330 22.12 -4.34 -6.41
CA LEU A 330 23.06 -3.21 -6.48
C LEU A 330 22.41 -1.95 -7.07
N TYR A 331 21.36 -2.16 -7.84
CA TYR A 331 20.83 -1.12 -8.71
C TYR A 331 19.39 -0.72 -8.40
N THR A 332 18.61 -1.54 -7.73
CA THR A 332 17.18 -1.28 -7.43
C THR A 332 16.91 -0.91 -5.96
N SER A 333 17.86 -1.15 -5.06
CA SER A 333 17.72 -0.71 -3.67
C SER A 333 18.00 0.79 -3.58
N PRO A 334 16.99 1.61 -3.30
CA PRO A 334 17.25 2.98 -2.87
C PRO A 334 18.09 2.91 -1.59
N SER A 335 19.22 3.65 -1.55
CA SER A 335 19.92 3.84 -0.28
C SER A 335 18.92 4.38 0.74
N PRO A 336 18.89 3.90 2.00
CA PRO A 336 18.09 4.52 3.07
C PRO A 336 18.35 6.02 3.23
N ARG A 337 19.49 6.52 2.78
CA ARG A 337 19.75 7.96 2.67
C ARG A 337 18.84 8.65 1.65
N ASP A 338 18.47 7.97 0.58
CA ASP A 338 17.60 8.52 -0.46
C ASP A 338 16.13 8.53 -0.02
N LEU A 339 15.75 7.65 0.92
CA LEU A 339 14.43 7.62 1.56
C LEU A 339 14.34 8.55 2.78
N SER A 340 15.46 8.86 3.44
CA SER A 340 15.47 9.75 4.61
C SER A 340 15.45 11.24 4.26
N THR A 341 15.63 11.61 3.01
CA THR A 341 15.53 13.00 2.53
C THR A 341 14.10 13.46 2.25
N SER A 342 13.11 12.61 2.39
CA SER A 342 11.70 13.03 2.41
C SER A 342 11.28 13.57 3.80
N ARG A 343 12.12 14.38 4.44
CA ARG A 343 11.62 15.28 5.47
C ARG A 343 10.71 16.27 4.77
N MET A 344 9.42 16.22 5.11
CA MET A 344 8.53 17.34 4.82
C MET A 344 9.23 18.62 5.29
N PRO A 345 9.33 19.67 4.46
CA PRO A 345 9.80 20.94 4.95
C PRO A 345 8.90 21.31 6.13
N SER A 346 9.51 21.55 7.29
CA SER A 346 8.83 22.19 8.39
C SER A 346 8.22 23.48 7.83
N SER A 347 6.92 23.59 7.85
CA SER A 347 6.20 24.79 7.49
C SER A 347 6.73 25.93 8.35
N ALA A 348 7.46 26.85 7.74
CA ALA A 348 7.57 28.20 8.23
C ALA A 348 6.31 28.96 7.89
#